data_651a7eb14c10249a248124a9184cf715
#
_entry.id   651a7eb14c10249a248124a9184cf715
#
_cell.length_a   1.000
_cell.length_b   1.000
_cell.length_c   1.000
_cell.angle_alpha   90.00
_cell.angle_beta   90.00
_cell.angle_gamma   90.00
#
_symmetry.space_group_name_H-M   'P 1'
#
loop_
_entity.id
_entity.type
_entity.pdbx_description
1 polymer ?
#
loop_
_entity_poly.entity_id
_entity_poly.type
_entity_poly.pdbx_seq_one_letter_code
_entity_poly.pdbx_strand_id
1 'polypeptide(L)'
;LGDSLAEILAWTGWDVQREFYVNDAGNQIEKFATSLEVRYLQHFDPSVEMPEDAYHGADITEHAENFIAENGDKYVNTDAKTRRDALVAFALPKNLAGLERDLKKYRIVYDNWFRESTLHQNGQVKWVVDELTKRGYTYEQEGAVWFKATDFGADKDFVLVRANGIPTYVVPDIAYHYNKLMVRKFDKAIDILGADHHGYVPRLKAALTALGADADRLDVVLMQMVMLMRDGEVVKLSKRSGKAITLVTLLDE
;
A
#
# COMPACT_ATOMS: atom_id res chain seq x y z
N LEU A 1 2.91 -8.52 16.39
CA LEU A 1 3.85 -7.57 17.01
C LEU A 1 3.20 -6.18 17.14
N GLY A 2 2.78 -5.54 16.05
CA GLY A 2 2.23 -4.18 16.09
C GLY A 2 1.06 -4.02 17.05
N ASP A 3 0.11 -4.93 17.01
CA ASP A 3 -1.04 -4.93 17.92
C ASP A 3 -0.62 -5.11 19.39
N SER A 4 0.29 -6.04 19.69
CA SER A 4 0.81 -6.23 21.04
C SER A 4 1.56 -4.99 21.55
N LEU A 5 2.32 -4.31 20.69
CA LEU A 5 3.00 -3.06 21.04
C LEU A 5 1.98 -1.95 21.34
N ALA A 6 0.94 -1.83 20.51
CA ALA A 6 -0.14 -0.88 20.71
C ALA A 6 -0.87 -1.09 22.04
N GLU A 7 -1.15 -2.36 22.40
CA GLU A 7 -1.73 -2.71 23.71
C GLU A 7 -0.83 -2.29 24.87
N ILE A 8 0.47 -2.60 24.81
CA ILE A 8 1.41 -2.23 25.87
C ILE A 8 1.48 -0.71 26.04
N LEU A 9 1.52 0.03 24.94
CA LEU A 9 1.52 1.49 24.98
C LEU A 9 0.23 2.04 25.60
N ALA A 10 -0.93 1.50 25.22
CA ALA A 10 -2.22 1.90 25.82
C ALA A 10 -2.24 1.62 27.35
N TRP A 11 -1.73 0.46 27.78
CA TRP A 11 -1.60 0.11 29.20
C TRP A 11 -0.66 1.03 29.98
N THR A 12 0.31 1.65 29.30
CA THR A 12 1.22 2.64 29.91
C THR A 12 0.70 4.07 29.84
N GLY A 13 -0.53 4.27 29.37
CA GLY A 13 -1.22 5.56 29.42
C GLY A 13 -1.15 6.39 28.13
N TRP A 14 -0.67 5.80 27.03
CA TRP A 14 -0.72 6.45 25.72
C TRP A 14 -2.12 6.34 25.12
N ASP A 15 -2.56 7.41 24.43
CA ASP A 15 -3.72 7.36 23.54
C ASP A 15 -3.26 6.79 22.19
N VAL A 16 -3.59 5.54 21.92
CA VAL A 16 -3.05 4.77 20.80
C VAL A 16 -4.10 4.57 19.71
N GLN A 17 -3.76 4.91 18.48
CA GLN A 17 -4.54 4.61 17.29
C GLN A 17 -3.82 3.55 16.44
N ARG A 18 -4.53 2.46 16.13
CA ARG A 18 -4.08 1.42 15.21
C ARG A 18 -4.54 1.76 13.81
N GLU A 19 -3.63 1.84 12.86
CA GLU A 19 -3.94 2.23 11.49
C GLU A 19 -3.42 1.21 10.48
N PHE A 20 -4.30 0.81 9.57
CA PHE A 20 -3.95 -0.01 8.41
C PHE A 20 -3.85 0.89 7.18
N TYR A 21 -2.69 0.85 6.49
CA TYR A 21 -2.51 1.58 5.24
C TYR A 21 -3.08 0.76 4.07
N VAL A 22 -4.11 1.30 3.43
CA VAL A 22 -4.75 0.69 2.25
C VAL A 22 -4.08 1.24 1.01
N ASN A 23 -3.34 0.39 0.31
CA ASN A 23 -2.71 0.72 -0.95
C ASN A 23 -3.73 0.61 -2.10
N ASP A 24 -4.61 1.61 -2.19
CA ASP A 24 -5.67 1.72 -3.19
C ASP A 24 -5.36 2.75 -4.30
N ALA A 25 -4.07 3.03 -4.49
CA ALA A 25 -3.55 3.88 -5.56
C ALA A 25 -2.28 3.27 -6.19
N GLY A 26 -1.82 3.85 -7.29
CA GLY A 26 -0.57 3.45 -7.93
C GLY A 26 -0.62 2.09 -8.63
N ASN A 27 0.55 1.46 -8.80
CA ASN A 27 0.71 0.30 -9.68
C ASN A 27 -0.03 -0.96 -9.22
N GLN A 28 -0.23 -1.14 -7.91
CA GLN A 28 -0.90 -2.34 -7.40
C GLN A 28 -2.39 -2.33 -7.70
N ILE A 29 -3.05 -1.18 -7.56
CA ILE A 29 -4.47 -1.08 -7.89
C ILE A 29 -4.71 -1.17 -9.40
N GLU A 30 -3.77 -0.68 -10.22
CA GLU A 30 -3.84 -0.83 -11.68
C GLU A 30 -3.75 -2.32 -12.09
N LYS A 31 -2.85 -3.09 -11.47
CA LYS A 31 -2.75 -4.54 -11.68
C LYS A 31 -4.01 -5.27 -11.23
N PHE A 32 -4.57 -4.89 -10.09
CA PHE A 32 -5.82 -5.44 -9.58
C PHE A 32 -6.97 -5.16 -10.56
N ALA A 33 -7.10 -3.91 -11.02
CA ALA A 33 -8.11 -3.49 -11.99
C ALA A 33 -7.99 -4.27 -13.31
N THR A 34 -6.75 -4.39 -13.84
CA THR A 34 -6.48 -5.16 -15.06
C THR A 34 -6.84 -6.64 -14.89
N SER A 35 -6.51 -7.23 -13.74
CA SER A 35 -6.80 -8.64 -13.45
C SER A 35 -8.31 -8.91 -13.41
N LEU A 36 -9.06 -8.04 -12.75
CA LEU A 36 -10.53 -8.09 -12.71
C LEU A 36 -11.14 -7.91 -14.09
N GLU A 37 -10.66 -6.90 -14.85
CA GLU A 37 -11.12 -6.62 -16.21
C GLU A 37 -10.96 -7.83 -17.14
N VAL A 38 -9.77 -8.45 -17.11
CA VAL A 38 -9.50 -9.61 -17.94
C VAL A 38 -10.42 -10.77 -17.57
N ARG A 39 -10.61 -11.09 -16.29
CA ARG A 39 -11.54 -12.13 -15.85
C ARG A 39 -12.98 -11.84 -16.24
N TYR A 40 -13.39 -10.57 -16.11
CA TYR A 40 -14.71 -10.13 -16.56
C TYR A 40 -14.90 -10.35 -18.07
N LEU A 41 -13.94 -9.91 -18.89
CA LEU A 41 -14.02 -10.03 -20.34
C LEU A 41 -13.90 -11.48 -20.81
N GLN A 42 -13.08 -12.33 -20.19
CA GLN A 42 -12.93 -13.77 -20.51
C GLN A 42 -14.24 -14.54 -20.40
N HIS A 43 -15.18 -14.07 -19.57
CA HIS A 43 -16.52 -14.68 -19.50
C HIS A 43 -17.29 -14.55 -20.83
N PHE A 44 -17.10 -13.45 -21.54
CA PHE A 44 -17.80 -13.16 -22.80
C PHE A 44 -16.95 -13.49 -24.04
N ASP A 45 -15.63 -13.40 -23.91
CA ASP A 45 -14.65 -13.74 -24.96
C ASP A 45 -13.47 -14.50 -24.36
N PRO A 46 -13.47 -15.84 -24.43
CA PRO A 46 -12.38 -16.65 -23.90
C PRO A 46 -11.01 -16.44 -24.55
N SER A 47 -10.92 -15.71 -25.66
CA SER A 47 -9.65 -15.39 -26.32
C SER A 47 -8.86 -14.29 -25.65
N VAL A 48 -9.44 -13.57 -24.69
CA VAL A 48 -8.77 -12.51 -23.95
C VAL A 48 -7.67 -13.12 -23.06
N GLU A 49 -6.43 -12.72 -23.28
CA GLU A 49 -5.28 -13.26 -22.56
C GLU A 49 -5.03 -12.53 -21.22
N MET A 50 -4.69 -13.30 -20.18
CA MET A 50 -4.29 -12.75 -18.88
C MET A 50 -2.81 -12.33 -18.92
N PRO A 51 -2.47 -11.05 -18.62
CA PRO A 51 -1.08 -10.63 -18.53
C PRO A 51 -0.29 -11.44 -17.51
N GLU A 52 0.97 -11.73 -17.81
CA GLU A 52 1.83 -12.56 -16.95
C GLU A 52 2.02 -11.96 -15.54
N ASP A 53 2.05 -10.62 -15.45
CA ASP A 53 2.23 -9.89 -14.20
C ASP A 53 0.90 -9.54 -13.49
N ALA A 54 -0.23 -10.02 -13.97
CA ALA A 54 -1.54 -9.86 -13.35
C ALA A 54 -1.72 -10.78 -12.13
N TYR A 55 -2.75 -10.53 -11.33
CA TYR A 55 -3.14 -11.41 -10.23
C TYR A 55 -3.98 -12.58 -10.76
N HIS A 56 -3.55 -13.81 -10.44
CA HIS A 56 -4.16 -15.06 -10.90
C HIS A 56 -4.95 -15.79 -9.79
N GLY A 57 -5.17 -15.13 -8.63
CA GLY A 57 -5.86 -15.74 -7.50
C GLY A 57 -7.33 -16.11 -7.80
N ALA A 58 -7.84 -17.09 -7.05
CA ALA A 58 -9.23 -17.50 -7.15
C ALA A 58 -10.20 -16.37 -6.76
N ASP A 59 -9.78 -15.51 -5.86
CA ASP A 59 -10.49 -14.31 -5.42
C ASP A 59 -10.79 -13.35 -6.58
N ILE A 60 -9.86 -13.18 -7.53
CA ILE A 60 -10.06 -12.34 -8.72
C ILE A 60 -11.17 -12.91 -9.59
N THR A 61 -11.20 -14.25 -9.78
CA THR A 61 -12.24 -14.93 -10.54
C THR A 61 -13.59 -14.78 -9.85
N GLU A 62 -13.65 -15.04 -8.55
CA GLU A 62 -14.87 -14.90 -7.75
C GLU A 62 -15.45 -13.48 -7.80
N HIS A 63 -14.61 -12.46 -7.70
CA HIS A 63 -15.05 -11.07 -7.83
C HIS A 63 -15.62 -10.77 -9.21
N ALA A 64 -14.98 -11.26 -10.27
CA ALA A 64 -15.48 -11.07 -11.63
C ALA A 64 -16.82 -11.77 -11.84
N GLU A 65 -16.96 -13.01 -11.37
CA GLU A 65 -18.22 -13.76 -11.44
C GLU A 65 -19.35 -13.08 -10.68
N ASN A 66 -19.08 -12.63 -9.46
CA ASN A 66 -20.05 -11.87 -8.66
C ASN A 66 -20.43 -10.53 -9.31
N PHE A 67 -19.47 -9.85 -9.95
CA PHE A 67 -19.75 -8.62 -10.70
C PHE A 67 -20.64 -8.89 -11.92
N ILE A 68 -20.39 -9.99 -12.65
CA ILE A 68 -21.19 -10.43 -13.79
C ILE A 68 -22.63 -10.77 -13.34
N ALA A 69 -22.78 -11.46 -12.21
CA ALA A 69 -24.10 -11.81 -11.68
C ALA A 69 -24.97 -10.57 -11.40
N GLU A 70 -24.36 -9.46 -10.96
CA GLU A 70 -25.05 -8.21 -10.66
C GLU A 70 -25.23 -7.29 -11.89
N ASN A 71 -24.26 -7.27 -12.81
CA ASN A 71 -24.18 -6.27 -13.88
C ASN A 71 -24.31 -6.84 -15.31
N GLY A 72 -24.19 -8.16 -15.49
CA GLY A 72 -24.21 -8.81 -16.80
C GLY A 72 -23.09 -8.26 -17.72
N ASP A 73 -23.44 -8.03 -18.97
CA ASP A 73 -22.56 -7.54 -20.05
C ASP A 73 -22.45 -6.00 -20.13
N LYS A 74 -23.06 -5.28 -19.19
CA LYS A 74 -23.18 -3.80 -19.20
C LYS A 74 -21.87 -3.07 -19.50
N TYR A 75 -20.74 -3.62 -19.03
CA TYR A 75 -19.43 -2.97 -19.15
C TYR A 75 -18.55 -3.55 -20.28
N VAL A 76 -19.01 -4.54 -21.03
CA VAL A 76 -18.21 -5.19 -22.11
C VAL A 76 -17.79 -4.17 -23.18
N ASN A 77 -18.73 -3.32 -23.61
CA ASN A 77 -18.51 -2.34 -24.66
C ASN A 77 -18.15 -0.93 -24.17
N THR A 78 -17.86 -0.76 -22.87
CA THR A 78 -17.37 0.52 -22.34
C THR A 78 -15.86 0.67 -22.58
N ASP A 79 -15.33 1.89 -22.44
CA ASP A 79 -13.88 2.09 -22.40
C ASP A 79 -13.26 1.37 -21.19
N ALA A 80 -11.95 1.06 -21.31
CA ALA A 80 -11.23 0.31 -20.30
C ALA A 80 -11.24 1.00 -18.93
N LYS A 81 -11.13 2.33 -18.89
CA LYS A 81 -11.13 3.08 -17.65
C LYS A 81 -12.45 2.95 -16.91
N THR A 82 -13.56 3.21 -17.58
CA THR A 82 -14.92 3.08 -16.99
C THR A 82 -15.16 1.67 -16.47
N ARG A 83 -14.76 0.64 -17.22
CA ARG A 83 -14.88 -0.76 -16.82
C ARG A 83 -14.05 -1.10 -15.60
N ARG A 84 -12.76 -0.72 -15.58
CA ARG A 84 -11.85 -0.95 -14.46
C ARG A 84 -12.31 -0.23 -13.20
N ASP A 85 -12.72 1.01 -13.31
CA ASP A 85 -13.23 1.80 -12.18
C ASP A 85 -14.45 1.12 -11.54
N ALA A 86 -15.39 0.61 -12.35
CA ALA A 86 -16.57 -0.11 -11.87
C ALA A 86 -16.21 -1.43 -11.17
N LEU A 87 -15.28 -2.20 -11.74
CA LEU A 87 -14.82 -3.46 -11.18
C LEU A 87 -14.08 -3.27 -9.84
N VAL A 88 -13.20 -2.27 -9.78
CA VAL A 88 -12.47 -1.93 -8.54
C VAL A 88 -13.43 -1.43 -7.48
N ALA A 89 -14.36 -0.54 -7.82
CA ALA A 89 -15.38 -0.04 -6.89
C ALA A 89 -16.24 -1.17 -6.29
N PHE A 90 -16.46 -2.23 -7.05
CA PHE A 90 -17.19 -3.42 -6.60
C PHE A 90 -16.33 -4.35 -5.72
N ALA A 91 -15.11 -4.66 -6.15
CA ALA A 91 -14.29 -5.71 -5.55
C ALA A 91 -13.47 -5.22 -4.33
N LEU A 92 -12.89 -4.01 -4.39
CA LEU A 92 -12.01 -3.52 -3.34
C LEU A 92 -12.68 -3.44 -1.96
N PRO A 93 -13.93 -2.93 -1.80
CA PRO A 93 -14.60 -2.95 -0.50
C PRO A 93 -14.81 -4.36 0.05
N LYS A 94 -15.08 -5.34 -0.83
CA LYS A 94 -15.26 -6.74 -0.43
C LYS A 94 -13.95 -7.36 0.07
N ASN A 95 -12.83 -7.05 -0.60
CA ASN A 95 -11.50 -7.46 -0.15
C ASN A 95 -11.15 -6.86 1.21
N LEU A 96 -11.39 -5.56 1.40
CA LEU A 96 -11.12 -4.89 2.67
C LEU A 96 -11.97 -5.46 3.82
N ALA A 97 -13.25 -5.73 3.57
CA ALA A 97 -14.12 -6.38 4.55
C ALA A 97 -13.66 -7.83 4.87
N GLY A 98 -13.11 -8.53 3.87
CA GLY A 98 -12.46 -9.84 4.06
C GLY A 98 -11.25 -9.75 4.98
N LEU A 99 -10.34 -8.82 4.70
CA LEU A 99 -9.15 -8.56 5.54
C LEU A 99 -9.53 -8.20 6.97
N GLU A 100 -10.50 -7.31 7.16
CA GLU A 100 -10.98 -6.90 8.48
C GLU A 100 -11.55 -8.11 9.25
N ARG A 101 -12.36 -8.94 8.61
CA ARG A 101 -12.92 -10.16 9.21
C ARG A 101 -11.82 -11.13 9.65
N ASP A 102 -10.82 -11.37 8.79
CA ASP A 102 -9.73 -12.31 9.04
C ASP A 102 -8.81 -11.80 10.17
N LEU A 103 -8.52 -10.51 10.18
CA LEU A 103 -7.76 -9.87 11.27
C LEU A 103 -8.53 -9.91 12.59
N LYS A 104 -9.85 -9.69 12.55
CA LYS A 104 -10.71 -9.78 13.74
C LYS A 104 -10.75 -11.21 14.31
N LYS A 105 -10.70 -12.24 13.47
CA LYS A 105 -10.52 -13.64 13.92
C LYS A 105 -9.20 -13.81 14.69
N TYR A 106 -8.15 -13.10 14.29
CA TYR A 106 -6.86 -13.03 14.98
C TYR A 106 -6.86 -12.04 16.19
N ARG A 107 -8.02 -11.45 16.51
CA ARG A 107 -8.24 -10.45 17.57
C ARG A 107 -7.53 -9.12 17.32
N ILE A 108 -7.19 -8.80 16.08
CA ILE A 108 -6.64 -7.51 15.68
C ILE A 108 -7.76 -6.65 15.10
N VAL A 109 -7.88 -5.44 15.66
CA VAL A 109 -8.85 -4.44 15.20
C VAL A 109 -8.10 -3.13 14.94
N TYR A 110 -8.31 -2.56 13.75
CA TYR A 110 -7.77 -1.27 13.39
C TYR A 110 -8.81 -0.18 13.62
N ASP A 111 -8.38 0.95 14.17
CA ASP A 111 -9.21 2.12 14.43
C ASP A 111 -9.43 2.93 13.15
N ASN A 112 -8.45 2.88 12.24
CA ASN A 112 -8.48 3.60 10.97
C ASN A 112 -7.92 2.76 9.82
N TRP A 113 -8.63 2.76 8.69
CA TRP A 113 -8.21 2.20 7.42
C TRP A 113 -7.87 3.35 6.47
N PHE A 114 -6.62 3.81 6.54
CA PHE A 114 -6.15 4.97 5.79
C PHE A 114 -5.96 4.62 4.32
N ARG A 115 -6.63 5.35 3.43
CA ARG A 115 -6.56 5.12 1.98
C ARG A 115 -5.50 6.02 1.34
N GLU A 116 -4.55 5.43 0.61
CA GLU A 116 -3.54 6.16 -0.16
C GLU A 116 -4.18 7.11 -1.17
N SER A 117 -5.26 6.68 -1.82
CA SER A 117 -6.01 7.49 -2.81
C SER A 117 -6.43 8.85 -2.28
N THR A 118 -6.66 9.00 -0.97
CA THR A 118 -6.99 10.29 -0.36
C THR A 118 -5.85 11.29 -0.44
N LEU A 119 -4.58 10.85 -0.38
CA LEU A 119 -3.41 11.72 -0.51
C LEU A 119 -3.26 12.29 -1.93
N HIS A 120 -3.67 11.52 -2.92
CA HIS A 120 -3.71 11.97 -4.31
C HIS A 120 -4.87 12.94 -4.56
N GLN A 121 -6.07 12.60 -4.09
CA GLN A 121 -7.29 13.38 -4.31
C GLN A 121 -7.26 14.75 -3.63
N ASN A 122 -6.68 14.84 -2.42
CA ASN A 122 -6.56 16.09 -1.68
C ASN A 122 -5.29 16.90 -2.03
N GLY A 123 -4.49 16.42 -3.00
CA GLY A 123 -3.29 17.10 -3.49
C GLY A 123 -2.06 17.02 -2.59
N GLN A 124 -2.08 16.23 -1.51
CA GLN A 124 -0.94 16.11 -0.58
C GLN A 124 0.31 15.52 -1.24
N VAL A 125 0.14 14.57 -2.17
CA VAL A 125 1.27 14.02 -2.94
C VAL A 125 1.96 15.11 -3.77
N LYS A 126 1.16 15.92 -4.49
CA LYS A 126 1.70 17.03 -5.27
C LYS A 126 2.35 18.09 -4.36
N TRP A 127 1.70 18.41 -3.25
CA TRP A 127 2.19 19.39 -2.29
C TRP A 127 3.59 19.06 -1.75
N VAL A 128 3.89 17.78 -1.48
CA VAL A 128 5.23 17.36 -1.04
C VAL A 128 6.30 17.79 -2.04
N VAL A 129 6.10 17.51 -3.32
CA VAL A 129 7.06 17.87 -4.37
C VAL A 129 7.18 19.39 -4.50
N ASP A 130 6.06 20.09 -4.56
CA ASP A 130 6.01 21.55 -4.70
C ASP A 130 6.71 22.24 -3.50
N GLU A 131 6.46 21.77 -2.28
CA GLU A 131 7.03 22.39 -1.08
C GLU A 131 8.54 22.12 -0.97
N LEU A 132 9.01 20.91 -1.26
CA LEU A 132 10.46 20.62 -1.31
C LEU A 132 11.15 21.43 -2.40
N THR A 133 10.53 21.61 -3.56
CA THR A 133 11.06 22.44 -4.64
C THR A 133 11.10 23.92 -4.27
N LYS A 134 10.04 24.44 -3.69
CA LYS A 134 9.96 25.82 -3.20
C LYS A 134 11.04 26.15 -2.16
N ARG A 135 11.41 25.17 -1.33
CA ARG A 135 12.48 25.30 -0.35
C ARG A 135 13.89 25.16 -0.94
N GLY A 136 14.01 24.83 -2.25
CA GLY A 136 15.29 24.65 -2.92
C GLY A 136 15.97 23.30 -2.66
N TYR A 137 15.21 22.31 -2.14
CA TYR A 137 15.72 20.98 -1.78
C TYR A 137 15.58 19.95 -2.91
N THR A 138 15.27 20.42 -4.12
CA THR A 138 15.20 19.56 -5.30
C THR A 138 16.13 20.06 -6.41
N TYR A 139 16.41 19.19 -7.36
CA TYR A 139 17.09 19.53 -8.62
C TYR A 139 16.55 18.64 -9.74
N GLU A 140 16.76 19.08 -10.97
CA GLU A 140 16.39 18.28 -12.16
C GLU A 140 17.63 17.58 -12.72
N GLN A 141 17.47 16.29 -13.03
CA GLN A 141 18.49 15.52 -13.72
C GLN A 141 17.80 14.49 -14.63
N GLU A 142 18.19 14.44 -15.89
CA GLU A 142 17.64 13.52 -16.91
C GLU A 142 16.11 13.59 -17.02
N GLY A 143 15.55 14.78 -16.89
CA GLY A 143 14.09 15.03 -16.91
C GLY A 143 13.33 14.58 -15.68
N ALA A 144 13.99 14.05 -14.67
CA ALA A 144 13.39 13.65 -13.40
C ALA A 144 13.67 14.71 -12.32
N VAL A 145 12.76 14.83 -11.34
CA VAL A 145 12.92 15.68 -10.16
C VAL A 145 13.51 14.85 -9.03
N TRP A 146 14.67 15.26 -8.55
CA TRP A 146 15.43 14.61 -7.48
C TRP A 146 15.36 15.42 -6.18
N PHE A 147 15.33 14.73 -5.05
CA PHE A 147 15.44 15.31 -3.72
C PHE A 147 16.87 15.22 -3.21
N LYS A 148 17.41 16.33 -2.69
CA LYS A 148 18.74 16.45 -2.06
C LYS A 148 18.75 15.83 -0.66
N ALA A 149 18.53 14.52 -0.60
CA ALA A 149 18.38 13.81 0.66
C ALA A 149 19.67 13.76 1.48
N THR A 150 20.81 13.83 0.81
CA THR A 150 22.14 13.89 1.46
C THR A 150 22.32 15.10 2.34
N ASP A 151 21.69 16.24 2.00
CA ASP A 151 21.70 17.44 2.82
C ASP A 151 20.98 17.25 4.18
N PHE A 152 20.19 16.19 4.29
CA PHE A 152 19.39 15.83 5.47
C PHE A 152 19.79 14.49 6.10
N GLY A 153 21.00 14.00 5.81
CA GLY A 153 21.59 12.83 6.47
C GLY A 153 21.26 11.47 5.83
N ALA A 154 20.62 11.44 4.65
CA ALA A 154 20.51 10.20 3.90
C ALA A 154 21.82 9.86 3.18
N ASP A 155 22.01 8.59 2.84
CA ASP A 155 23.20 8.08 2.16
C ASP A 155 23.29 8.53 0.68
N LYS A 156 22.16 8.81 0.05
CA LYS A 156 22.05 9.26 -1.35
C LYS A 156 20.77 10.01 -1.62
N ASP A 157 20.82 10.86 -2.65
CA ASP A 157 19.65 11.51 -3.22
C ASP A 157 18.76 10.50 -3.94
N PHE A 158 17.50 10.86 -4.14
CA PHE A 158 16.55 9.98 -4.82
C PHE A 158 15.48 10.74 -5.62
N VAL A 159 14.92 10.04 -6.60
CA VAL A 159 13.90 10.59 -7.49
C VAL A 159 12.56 10.72 -6.78
N LEU A 160 11.99 11.91 -6.80
CA LEU A 160 10.60 12.18 -6.39
C LEU A 160 9.64 11.98 -7.56
N VAL A 161 9.96 12.58 -8.72
CA VAL A 161 9.13 12.50 -9.92
C VAL A 161 9.98 11.99 -11.08
N ARG A 162 9.50 10.95 -11.75
CA ARG A 162 10.17 10.37 -12.92
C ARG A 162 10.08 11.31 -14.12
N ALA A 163 10.92 11.08 -15.13
CA ALA A 163 10.91 11.85 -16.38
C ALA A 163 9.54 11.86 -17.11
N ASN A 164 8.70 10.86 -16.87
CA ASN A 164 7.33 10.81 -17.40
C ASN A 164 6.30 11.59 -16.55
N GLY A 165 6.73 12.36 -15.56
CA GLY A 165 5.87 13.15 -14.68
C GLY A 165 5.16 12.38 -13.58
N ILE A 166 5.41 11.07 -13.43
CA ILE A 166 4.76 10.23 -12.42
C ILE A 166 5.59 10.23 -11.12
N PRO A 167 5.00 10.59 -9.97
CA PRO A 167 5.67 10.46 -8.67
C PRO A 167 6.13 9.03 -8.40
N THR A 168 7.24 8.89 -7.72
CA THR A 168 7.69 7.60 -7.19
C THR A 168 6.91 7.25 -5.91
N TYR A 169 6.91 5.98 -5.52
CA TYR A 169 6.18 5.50 -4.33
C TYR A 169 6.60 6.19 -3.01
N VAL A 170 7.80 6.76 -2.97
CA VAL A 170 8.28 7.48 -1.79
C VAL A 170 7.49 8.77 -1.52
N VAL A 171 6.94 9.41 -2.55
CA VAL A 171 6.21 10.68 -2.38
C VAL A 171 4.89 10.50 -1.63
N PRO A 172 4.01 9.54 -1.98
CA PRO A 172 2.86 9.20 -1.14
C PRO A 172 3.24 8.86 0.31
N ASP A 173 4.31 8.12 0.53
CA ASP A 173 4.76 7.78 1.88
C ASP A 173 5.22 9.00 2.68
N ILE A 174 5.95 9.92 2.06
CA ILE A 174 6.31 11.21 2.69
C ILE A 174 5.04 11.98 3.05
N ALA A 175 4.08 12.09 2.13
CA ALA A 175 2.81 12.77 2.38
C ALA A 175 2.03 12.12 3.53
N TYR A 176 2.00 10.80 3.60
CA TYR A 176 1.33 10.04 4.64
C TYR A 176 1.94 10.28 6.02
N HIS A 177 3.26 10.22 6.15
CA HIS A 177 3.94 10.46 7.43
C HIS A 177 3.88 11.93 7.86
N TYR A 178 3.98 12.85 6.90
CA TYR A 178 3.71 14.27 7.17
C TYR A 178 2.27 14.47 7.67
N ASN A 179 1.30 13.78 7.10
CA ASN A 179 -0.09 13.82 7.56
C ASN A 179 -0.21 13.34 9.00
N LYS A 180 0.41 12.21 9.38
CA LYS A 180 0.42 11.71 10.76
C LYS A 180 1.00 12.76 11.72
N LEU A 181 2.21 13.25 11.45
CA LEU A 181 2.97 14.05 12.40
C LEU A 181 2.56 15.52 12.45
N MET A 182 2.20 16.12 11.31
CA MET A 182 1.98 17.55 11.18
C MET A 182 0.53 17.95 11.02
N VAL A 183 -0.29 17.13 10.35
CA VAL A 183 -1.72 17.42 10.13
C VAL A 183 -2.55 16.86 11.27
N ARG A 184 -2.42 15.57 11.55
CA ARG A 184 -3.13 14.90 12.65
C ARG A 184 -2.45 15.08 14.01
N LYS A 185 -1.19 15.52 14.01
CA LYS A 185 -0.41 15.90 15.21
C LYS A 185 -0.20 14.76 16.21
N PHE A 186 -0.03 13.53 15.73
CA PHE A 186 0.40 12.45 16.60
C PHE A 186 1.78 12.78 17.21
N ASP A 187 1.94 12.61 18.51
CA ASP A 187 3.22 12.81 19.19
C ASP A 187 4.26 11.79 18.74
N LYS A 188 3.81 10.60 18.37
CA LYS A 188 4.66 9.52 17.87
C LYS A 188 3.94 8.70 16.81
N ALA A 189 4.65 8.33 15.75
CA ALA A 189 4.24 7.35 14.77
C ALA A 189 5.18 6.14 14.83
N ILE A 190 4.63 4.93 14.82
CA ILE A 190 5.41 3.69 14.85
C ILE A 190 4.98 2.84 13.67
N ASP A 191 5.89 2.61 12.73
CA ASP A 191 5.66 1.74 11.58
C ASP A 191 6.26 0.36 11.81
N ILE A 192 5.53 -0.68 11.46
CA ILE A 192 6.02 -2.06 11.49
C ILE A 192 6.24 -2.50 10.05
N LEU A 193 7.49 -2.61 9.62
CA LEU A 193 7.88 -2.91 8.25
C LEU A 193 8.75 -4.17 8.15
N GLY A 194 8.82 -4.75 6.97
CA GLY A 194 9.77 -5.82 6.67
C GLY A 194 11.22 -5.32 6.66
N ALA A 195 12.16 -6.22 6.94
CA ALA A 195 13.59 -5.88 6.99
C ALA A 195 14.17 -5.37 5.67
N ASP A 196 13.52 -5.67 4.56
CA ASP A 196 13.85 -5.14 3.21
C ASP A 196 13.67 -3.62 3.10
N HIS A 197 12.93 -2.99 4.01
CA HIS A 197 12.77 -1.54 4.10
C HIS A 197 13.91 -0.81 4.85
N HIS A 198 14.97 -1.51 5.31
CA HIS A 198 16.06 -0.91 6.07
C HIS A 198 16.69 0.32 5.40
N GLY A 199 17.01 0.25 4.10
CA GLY A 199 17.57 1.38 3.35
C GLY A 199 16.58 2.50 3.00
N TYR A 200 15.29 2.28 3.26
CA TYR A 200 14.22 3.22 2.96
C TYR A 200 14.00 4.24 4.09
N VAL A 201 14.14 3.80 5.33
CA VAL A 201 13.86 4.61 6.53
C VAL A 201 14.66 5.91 6.59
N PRO A 202 15.99 5.94 6.35
CA PRO A 202 16.75 7.20 6.34
C PRO A 202 16.27 8.20 5.30
N ARG A 203 15.82 7.73 4.12
CA ARG A 203 15.31 8.60 3.05
C ARG A 203 13.99 9.25 3.45
N LEU A 204 13.08 8.47 4.04
CA LEU A 204 11.81 8.98 4.54
C LEU A 204 12.02 10.03 5.63
N LYS A 205 12.88 9.75 6.61
CA LYS A 205 13.23 10.68 7.68
C LYS A 205 13.87 11.96 7.17
N ALA A 206 14.79 11.87 6.20
CA ALA A 206 15.40 13.03 5.56
C ALA A 206 14.35 13.94 4.90
N ALA A 207 13.39 13.39 4.18
CA ALA A 207 12.32 14.16 3.55
C ALA A 207 11.37 14.81 4.57
N LEU A 208 11.03 14.12 5.66
CA LEU A 208 10.22 14.68 6.75
C LEU A 208 10.94 15.85 7.42
N THR A 209 12.24 15.71 7.70
CA THR A 209 13.08 16.78 8.24
C THR A 209 13.12 18.00 7.30
N ALA A 210 13.30 17.77 6.01
CA ALA A 210 13.29 18.84 4.99
C ALA A 210 11.95 19.59 4.95
N LEU A 211 10.84 18.89 5.21
CA LEU A 211 9.51 19.49 5.32
C LEU A 211 9.25 20.17 6.67
N GLY A 212 10.19 20.10 7.61
CA GLY A 212 10.09 20.73 8.93
C GLY A 212 9.36 19.89 9.97
N ALA A 213 9.15 18.60 9.71
CA ALA A 213 8.65 17.67 10.70
C ALA A 213 9.81 17.15 11.58
N ASP A 214 9.53 16.92 12.84
CA ASP A 214 10.45 16.22 13.74
C ASP A 214 10.44 14.72 13.40
N ALA A 215 11.45 14.29 12.64
CA ALA A 215 11.57 12.92 12.16
C ALA A 215 11.90 11.91 13.28
N ASP A 216 12.30 12.36 14.47
CA ASP A 216 12.52 11.47 15.63
C ASP A 216 11.19 11.02 16.26
N ARG A 217 10.09 11.67 15.89
CA ARG A 217 8.74 11.20 16.22
C ARG A 217 8.29 9.98 15.39
N LEU A 218 9.03 9.61 14.34
CA LEU A 218 8.80 8.41 13.57
C LEU A 218 9.77 7.31 14.00
N ASP A 219 9.24 6.26 14.62
CA ASP A 219 9.97 5.00 14.83
C ASP A 219 9.58 3.98 13.77
N VAL A 220 10.55 3.22 13.29
CA VAL A 220 10.32 2.12 12.36
C VAL A 220 10.89 0.83 12.96
N VAL A 221 10.00 -0.12 13.23
CA VAL A 221 10.36 -1.45 13.70
C VAL A 221 10.49 -2.38 12.51
N LEU A 222 11.72 -2.83 12.24
CA LEU A 222 12.01 -3.73 11.13
C LEU A 222 11.91 -5.18 11.57
N MET A 223 11.01 -5.92 10.93
CA MET A 223 10.78 -7.34 11.20
C MET A 223 11.45 -8.23 10.16
N GLN A 224 12.13 -9.27 10.62
CA GLN A 224 12.63 -10.33 9.76
C GLN A 224 11.49 -11.17 9.19
N MET A 225 11.73 -11.76 8.01
CA MET A 225 10.81 -12.70 7.38
C MET A 225 10.54 -13.88 8.31
N VAL A 226 9.26 -14.17 8.55
CA VAL A 226 8.84 -15.38 9.28
C VAL A 226 8.75 -16.54 8.29
N MET A 227 9.41 -17.65 8.60
CA MET A 227 9.34 -18.88 7.84
C MET A 227 8.42 -19.87 8.55
N LEU A 228 7.53 -20.48 7.78
CA LEU A 228 6.71 -21.59 8.27
C LEU A 228 7.46 -22.91 8.08
N MET A 229 7.51 -23.73 9.12
CA MET A 229 8.13 -25.04 9.09
C MET A 229 7.08 -26.13 9.34
N ARG A 230 7.14 -27.22 8.58
CA ARG A 230 6.33 -28.43 8.82
C ARG A 230 7.24 -29.64 8.69
N ASP A 231 7.25 -30.51 9.70
CA ASP A 231 8.09 -31.72 9.77
C ASP A 231 9.59 -31.44 9.55
N GLY A 232 10.08 -30.29 10.00
CA GLY A 232 11.49 -29.88 9.86
C GLY A 232 11.85 -29.25 8.52
N GLU A 233 10.91 -29.16 7.58
CA GLU A 233 11.12 -28.53 6.26
C GLU A 233 10.41 -27.19 6.16
N VAL A 234 11.01 -26.24 5.38
CA VAL A 234 10.41 -24.94 5.11
C VAL A 234 9.24 -25.11 4.16
N VAL A 235 8.06 -24.68 4.59
CA VAL A 235 6.87 -24.62 3.73
C VAL A 235 7.06 -23.54 2.66
N LYS A 236 7.22 -23.95 1.40
CA LYS A 236 7.36 -23.00 0.27
C LYS A 236 6.03 -22.33 -0.02
N LEU A 237 5.92 -21.07 0.33
CA LEU A 237 4.78 -20.21 -0.03
C LEU A 237 4.98 -19.68 -1.43
N SER A 238 4.09 -20.00 -2.36
CA SER A 238 4.15 -19.50 -3.72
C SER A 238 2.83 -18.85 -4.12
N LYS A 239 2.81 -17.53 -4.26
CA LYS A 239 1.68 -16.78 -4.83
C LYS A 239 1.36 -17.20 -6.27
N ARG A 240 2.38 -17.69 -7.02
CA ARG A 240 2.23 -18.12 -8.42
C ARG A 240 1.54 -19.48 -8.56
N SER A 241 1.62 -20.35 -7.57
CA SER A 241 1.03 -21.71 -7.63
C SER A 241 -0.37 -21.80 -7.02
N GLY A 242 -0.96 -20.70 -6.55
CA GLY A 242 -2.26 -20.70 -5.86
C GLY A 242 -2.25 -21.35 -4.47
N LYS A 243 -1.10 -21.77 -3.96
CA LYS A 243 -0.91 -22.39 -2.64
C LYS A 243 -0.36 -21.37 -1.63
N ALA A 244 -1.06 -20.25 -1.47
CA ALA A 244 -0.76 -19.34 -0.36
C ALA A 244 -1.44 -19.88 0.90
N ILE A 245 -0.67 -20.07 1.98
CA ILE A 245 -1.25 -20.30 3.30
C ILE A 245 -1.78 -18.95 3.78
N THR A 246 -3.09 -18.90 4.03
CA THR A 246 -3.73 -17.69 4.55
C THR A 246 -3.58 -17.61 6.06
N LEU A 247 -3.78 -16.40 6.61
CA LEU A 247 -3.82 -16.22 8.06
C LEU A 247 -4.90 -17.10 8.70
N VAL A 248 -6.05 -17.22 8.07
CA VAL A 248 -7.17 -18.07 8.54
C VAL A 248 -6.75 -19.54 8.59
N THR A 249 -6.08 -20.05 7.56
CA THR A 249 -5.56 -21.44 7.56
C THR A 249 -4.64 -21.69 8.75
N LEU A 250 -3.74 -20.75 9.05
CA LEU A 250 -2.83 -20.89 10.21
C LEU A 250 -3.55 -20.82 11.55
N LEU A 251 -4.69 -20.15 11.64
CA LEU A 251 -5.48 -20.06 12.87
C LEU A 251 -6.39 -21.27 13.08
N ASP A 252 -6.69 -22.02 12.03
CA ASP A 252 -7.56 -23.20 12.04
C ASP A 252 -6.76 -24.50 12.24
N GLU A 253 -5.42 -24.50 12.07
CA GLU A 253 -4.49 -25.61 12.41
C GLU A 253 -4.13 -25.60 13.89
#